data_ab0ea14a584660b680c5e9e232369141
#
_entry.id   ab0ea14a584660b680c5e9e232369141
#
_cell.length_a   1.000
_cell.length_b   1.000
_cell.length_c   1.000
_cell.angle_alpha   90.00
_cell.angle_beta   90.00
_cell.angle_gamma   90.00
#
_symmetry.space_group_name_H-M   'P 1'
#
loop_
_entity.id
_entity.type
_entity.pdbx_description
1 polymer ?
#
loop_
_entity_poly.entity_id
_entity_poly.type
_entity_poly.pdbx_seq_one_letter_code
_entity_poly.pdbx_strand_id
1 'polypeptide(L)'
;VGMVKGASYYNPRKQTKRALNRRNLVLKLLKNKEFISEVEFEVAISKPLNITDKPKWSSAKYPAYIDLVRRHLKRDYRINDLRNEGLIIHTSLDIDKQELSHDSVEKSLLKLEKMKGFISGTLQTALVVVNQHSGEVLALIGDRNKKKNAFNRALDAKRSIGSLIKPAIYMTALNRPAEYNVLSSLDDSELVLELQNGKFWKPNNY
;
A
#
# COMPACT_ATOMS: atom_id res chain seq x y z
N VAL A 1 11.29 32.28 4.80
CA VAL A 1 11.59 33.43 3.92
C VAL A 1 12.82 33.13 3.04
N GLY A 2 13.98 32.75 3.57
CA GLY A 2 15.21 32.52 2.79
C GLY A 2 15.10 31.53 1.62
N MET A 3 14.24 30.51 1.72
CA MET A 3 14.06 29.47 0.70
C MET A 3 13.13 29.87 -0.45
N VAL A 4 12.35 30.94 -0.32
CA VAL A 4 11.37 31.37 -1.34
C VAL A 4 12.03 31.65 -2.70
N LYS A 5 13.24 32.21 -2.70
CA LYS A 5 14.01 32.49 -3.93
C LYS A 5 14.43 31.22 -4.73
N GLY A 6 14.51 30.06 -4.06
CA GLY A 6 14.91 28.81 -4.70
C GLY A 6 14.97 27.66 -3.69
N ALA A 7 13.84 26.99 -3.49
CA ALA A 7 13.70 25.95 -2.45
C ALA A 7 14.71 24.79 -2.61
N SER A 8 14.98 24.37 -3.84
CA SER A 8 15.95 23.28 -4.11
C SER A 8 17.41 23.75 -3.92
N TYR A 9 17.72 24.95 -4.38
CA TYR A 9 19.08 25.52 -4.31
C TYR A 9 19.51 25.85 -2.87
N TYR A 10 18.58 26.34 -2.05
CA TYR A 10 18.79 26.67 -0.63
C TYR A 10 18.26 25.60 0.32
N ASN A 11 18.06 24.38 -0.16
CA ASN A 11 17.60 23.28 0.68
C ASN A 11 18.61 22.99 1.82
N PRO A 12 18.25 23.20 3.09
CA PRO A 12 19.19 23.09 4.20
C PRO A 12 19.69 21.65 4.41
N ARG A 13 18.92 20.64 3.99
CA ARG A 13 19.33 19.22 4.08
C ARG A 13 20.33 18.79 3.02
N LYS A 14 20.33 19.46 1.86
CA LYS A 14 21.24 19.13 0.74
C LYS A 14 22.39 20.11 0.60
N GLN A 15 22.16 21.37 0.95
CA GLN A 15 23.07 22.49 0.72
C GLN A 15 23.15 23.38 1.99
N THR A 16 23.54 22.77 3.12
CA THR A 16 23.57 23.40 4.44
C THR A 16 24.32 24.74 4.43
N LYS A 17 25.48 24.79 3.80
CA LYS A 17 26.30 26.01 3.70
C LYS A 17 25.58 27.15 2.96
N ARG A 18 24.93 26.83 1.84
CA ARG A 18 24.16 27.81 1.05
C ARG A 18 22.92 28.30 1.80
N ALA A 19 22.23 27.39 2.50
CA ALA A 19 21.07 27.71 3.32
C ALA A 19 21.47 28.64 4.48
N LEU A 20 22.60 28.38 5.14
CA LEU A 20 23.14 29.19 6.21
C LEU A 20 23.47 30.61 5.71
N ASN A 21 24.23 30.72 4.63
CA ASN A 21 24.58 32.01 4.05
C ASN A 21 23.34 32.80 3.60
N ARG A 22 22.34 32.12 3.05
CA ARG A 22 21.08 32.75 2.67
C ARG A 22 20.28 33.24 3.88
N ARG A 23 20.22 32.45 4.96
CA ARG A 23 19.61 32.87 6.24
C ARG A 23 20.28 34.13 6.78
N ASN A 24 21.61 34.12 6.84
CA ASN A 24 22.39 35.21 7.39
C ASN A 24 22.21 36.50 6.57
N LEU A 25 22.17 36.37 5.24
CA LEU A 25 21.87 37.53 4.37
C LEU A 25 20.46 38.08 4.64
N VAL A 26 19.46 37.23 4.81
CA VAL A 26 18.09 37.69 5.12
C VAL A 26 18.04 38.36 6.49
N LEU A 27 18.70 37.81 7.52
CA LEU A 27 18.78 38.41 8.83
C LEU A 27 19.46 39.79 8.80
N LYS A 28 20.55 39.93 8.03
CA LYS A 28 21.22 41.22 7.83
C LYS A 28 20.30 42.27 7.17
N LEU A 29 19.51 41.84 6.17
CA LEU A 29 18.55 42.74 5.53
C LEU A 29 17.41 43.15 6.49
N LEU A 30 16.94 42.23 7.35
CA LEU A 30 15.91 42.52 8.35
C LEU A 30 16.44 43.52 9.39
N LYS A 31 17.72 43.36 9.85
CA LYS A 31 18.37 44.31 10.73
C LYS A 31 18.49 45.67 10.06
N ASN A 32 19.01 45.75 8.81
CA ASN A 32 19.19 47.03 8.12
C ASN A 32 17.86 47.75 7.80
N LYS A 33 16.74 47.04 7.85
CA LYS A 33 15.39 47.59 7.70
C LYS A 33 14.68 47.79 9.03
N GLU A 34 15.40 47.66 10.16
CA GLU A 34 14.91 47.83 11.51
C GLU A 34 13.75 46.92 11.94
N PHE A 35 13.57 45.80 11.20
CA PHE A 35 12.60 44.77 11.57
C PHE A 35 13.02 43.90 12.76
N ILE A 36 14.32 43.83 12.99
CA ILE A 36 14.94 43.17 14.16
C ILE A 36 16.04 44.04 14.75
N SER A 37 16.20 44.02 16.07
CA SER A 37 17.26 44.69 16.77
C SER A 37 18.64 44.06 16.54
N GLU A 38 19.71 44.77 16.91
CA GLU A 38 21.07 44.27 16.89
C GLU A 38 21.20 43.00 17.74
N VAL A 39 20.66 43.00 18.92
CA VAL A 39 20.72 41.87 19.87
C VAL A 39 20.03 40.64 19.28
N GLU A 40 18.84 40.81 18.67
CA GLU A 40 18.12 39.72 18.01
C GLU A 40 18.88 39.18 16.83
N PHE A 41 19.54 40.03 16.04
CA PHE A 41 20.39 39.62 14.92
C PHE A 41 21.56 38.75 15.40
N GLU A 42 22.32 39.17 16.40
CA GLU A 42 23.47 38.43 16.96
C GLU A 42 23.04 37.07 17.52
N VAL A 43 21.94 37.03 18.25
CA VAL A 43 21.35 35.79 18.77
C VAL A 43 20.91 34.86 17.61
N ALA A 44 20.29 35.42 16.58
CA ALA A 44 19.78 34.62 15.48
C ALA A 44 20.88 34.06 14.57
N ILE A 45 21.96 34.83 14.33
CA ILE A 45 23.07 34.43 13.47
C ILE A 45 23.95 33.35 14.12
N SER A 46 24.07 33.36 15.46
CA SER A 46 24.83 32.37 16.22
C SER A 46 24.16 31.00 16.28
N LYS A 47 22.82 30.93 16.10
CA LYS A 47 22.09 29.68 16.18
C LYS A 47 22.33 28.78 14.95
N PRO A 48 22.44 27.45 15.12
CA PRO A 48 22.47 26.53 14.00
C PRO A 48 21.13 26.52 13.23
N LEU A 49 21.10 25.91 12.03
CA LEU A 49 19.87 25.85 11.22
C LEU A 49 18.77 24.96 11.80
N ASN A 50 19.05 24.21 12.89
CA ASN A 50 18.13 23.25 13.53
C ASN A 50 17.39 22.37 12.51
N ILE A 51 18.15 21.79 11.58
CA ILE A 51 17.60 20.93 10.54
C ILE A 51 17.10 19.66 11.21
N THR A 52 15.79 19.51 11.31
CA THR A 52 15.19 18.24 11.73
C THR A 52 15.53 17.15 10.73
N ASP A 53 15.81 15.96 11.21
CA ASP A 53 15.91 14.79 10.34
C ASP A 53 14.68 14.71 9.43
N LYS A 54 14.89 14.12 8.23
CA LYS A 54 13.73 13.84 7.38
C LYS A 54 12.70 13.14 8.26
N PRO A 55 11.45 13.62 8.29
CA PRO A 55 10.41 12.82 8.89
C PRO A 55 10.54 11.42 8.31
N LYS A 56 10.55 10.40 9.15
CA LYS A 56 10.58 9.00 8.71
C LYS A 56 9.23 8.64 8.05
N TRP A 57 8.78 9.45 7.09
CA TRP A 57 7.62 9.19 6.23
C TRP A 57 7.85 7.98 5.34
N SER A 58 9.04 7.37 5.46
CA SER A 58 9.48 6.32 4.56
C SER A 58 8.98 4.93 4.94
N SER A 59 8.50 4.71 6.13
CA SER A 59 7.92 3.43 6.53
C SER A 59 6.44 3.63 6.86
N ALA A 60 5.59 3.57 5.84
CA ALA A 60 4.18 3.34 6.10
C ALA A 60 4.11 2.04 6.92
N LYS A 61 3.49 2.09 8.09
CA LYS A 61 3.37 0.94 9.00
C LYS A 61 2.69 -0.24 8.28
N TYR A 62 1.80 0.06 7.32
CA TYR A 62 1.03 -0.89 6.53
C TYR A 62 1.20 -0.63 5.03
N PRO A 63 2.36 -0.95 4.42
CA PRO A 63 2.71 -0.51 3.07
C PRO A 63 1.77 -1.06 2.01
N ALA A 64 1.27 -2.29 2.14
CA ALA A 64 0.34 -2.89 1.18
C ALA A 64 -1.02 -2.18 1.18
N TYR A 65 -1.55 -1.84 2.36
CA TYR A 65 -2.79 -1.08 2.48
C TYR A 65 -2.64 0.35 1.93
N ILE A 66 -1.54 1.01 2.26
CA ILE A 66 -1.25 2.36 1.74
C ILE A 66 -1.08 2.35 0.21
N ASP A 67 -0.58 1.27 -0.37
CA ASP A 67 -0.52 1.12 -1.83
C ASP A 67 -1.94 1.05 -2.43
N LEU A 68 -2.86 0.30 -1.82
CA LEU A 68 -4.28 0.30 -2.21
C LEU A 68 -4.87 1.72 -2.20
N VAL A 69 -4.71 2.43 -1.08
CA VAL A 69 -5.20 3.82 -0.94
C VAL A 69 -4.62 4.73 -2.02
N ARG A 70 -3.30 4.64 -2.27
CA ARG A 70 -2.65 5.44 -3.32
C ARG A 70 -3.17 5.14 -4.72
N ARG A 71 -3.49 3.89 -5.03
CA ARG A 71 -4.07 3.51 -6.32
C ARG A 71 -5.46 4.11 -6.52
N HIS A 72 -6.30 4.04 -5.48
CA HIS A 72 -7.63 4.67 -5.51
C HIS A 72 -7.51 6.19 -5.68
N LEU A 73 -6.68 6.85 -4.87
CA LEU A 73 -6.47 8.30 -4.99
C LEU A 73 -5.97 8.73 -6.37
N LYS A 74 -5.03 7.98 -6.97
CA LYS A 74 -4.53 8.28 -8.32
C LYS A 74 -5.57 8.09 -9.42
N ARG A 75 -6.55 7.20 -9.21
CA ARG A 75 -7.65 6.98 -10.12
C ARG A 75 -8.65 8.14 -10.07
N ASP A 76 -8.95 8.62 -8.86
CA ASP A 76 -10.08 9.49 -8.58
C ASP A 76 -9.69 10.98 -8.51
N TYR A 77 -8.40 11.30 -8.28
CA TYR A 77 -7.89 12.66 -8.08
C TYR A 77 -6.69 12.98 -8.97
N ARG A 78 -6.54 14.26 -9.31
CA ARG A 78 -5.34 14.75 -10.01
C ARG A 78 -4.14 14.77 -9.06
N ILE A 79 -2.95 14.41 -9.56
CA ILE A 79 -1.70 14.34 -8.76
C ILE A 79 -1.36 15.68 -8.11
N ASN A 80 -1.67 16.81 -8.78
CA ASN A 80 -1.39 18.13 -8.24
C ASN A 80 -2.23 18.45 -7.01
N ASP A 81 -3.51 18.06 -7.01
CA ASP A 81 -4.42 18.27 -5.89
C ASP A 81 -3.96 17.45 -4.67
N LEU A 82 -3.59 16.19 -4.88
CA LEU A 82 -3.03 15.32 -3.83
C LEU A 82 -1.73 15.83 -3.21
N ARG A 83 -0.98 16.70 -3.90
CA ARG A 83 0.30 17.22 -3.41
C ARG A 83 0.21 18.58 -2.73
N ASN A 84 -0.75 19.38 -3.13
CA ASN A 84 -0.75 20.81 -2.83
C ASN A 84 -1.89 21.24 -1.89
N GLU A 85 -2.98 20.45 -1.81
CA GLU A 85 -4.19 20.85 -1.08
C GLU A 85 -4.15 20.52 0.43
N GLY A 86 -3.09 19.84 0.91
CA GLY A 86 -2.98 19.48 2.35
C GLY A 86 -4.09 18.53 2.83
N LEU A 87 -4.51 17.60 1.98
CA LEU A 87 -5.65 16.72 2.22
C LEU A 87 -5.42 15.77 3.40
N ILE A 88 -6.47 15.57 4.19
CA ILE A 88 -6.56 14.51 5.18
C ILE A 88 -7.40 13.39 4.57
N ILE A 89 -6.82 12.19 4.49
CA ILE A 89 -7.44 11.03 3.87
C ILE A 89 -7.88 10.06 4.97
N HIS A 90 -9.18 9.93 5.16
CA HIS A 90 -9.77 8.92 6.02
C HIS A 90 -9.92 7.61 5.25
N THR A 91 -9.62 6.49 5.90
CA THR A 91 -9.68 5.16 5.30
C THR A 91 -10.45 4.20 6.21
N SER A 92 -10.91 3.09 5.66
CA SER A 92 -11.57 2.02 6.41
C SER A 92 -10.58 1.08 7.11
N LEU A 93 -9.28 1.41 7.17
CA LEU A 93 -8.28 0.57 7.84
C LEU A 93 -8.62 0.37 9.31
N ASP A 94 -8.86 -0.87 9.70
CA ASP A 94 -8.99 -1.30 11.08
C ASP A 94 -7.61 -1.79 11.57
N ILE A 95 -7.01 -1.03 12.47
CA ILE A 95 -5.64 -1.27 12.94
C ILE A 95 -5.54 -2.61 13.66
N ASP A 96 -6.53 -2.96 14.49
CA ASP A 96 -6.52 -4.19 15.26
C ASP A 96 -6.65 -5.41 14.35
N LYS A 97 -7.56 -5.36 13.37
CA LYS A 97 -7.68 -6.42 12.36
C LYS A 97 -6.43 -6.53 11.49
N GLN A 98 -5.80 -5.42 11.15
CA GLN A 98 -4.57 -5.42 10.35
C GLN A 98 -3.40 -6.07 11.11
N GLU A 99 -3.21 -5.76 12.41
CA GLU A 99 -2.16 -6.37 13.23
C GLU A 99 -2.45 -7.85 13.48
N LEU A 100 -3.68 -8.20 13.86
CA LEU A 100 -4.10 -9.59 14.05
C LEU A 100 -3.89 -10.42 12.77
N SER A 101 -4.20 -9.84 11.62
CA SER A 101 -3.97 -10.47 10.31
C SER A 101 -2.49 -10.74 10.05
N HIS A 102 -1.62 -9.80 10.39
CA HIS A 102 -0.17 -9.99 10.26
C HIS A 102 0.33 -11.13 11.14
N ASP A 103 -0.07 -11.13 12.41
CA ASP A 103 0.34 -12.17 13.37
C ASP A 103 -0.14 -13.56 12.95
N SER A 104 -1.38 -13.64 12.47
CA SER A 104 -1.98 -14.89 11.97
C SER A 104 -1.27 -15.42 10.74
N VAL A 105 -0.94 -14.54 9.79
CA VAL A 105 -0.18 -14.88 8.58
C VAL A 105 1.20 -15.40 8.95
N GLU A 106 1.93 -14.69 9.79
CA GLU A 106 3.29 -15.08 10.17
C GLU A 106 3.30 -16.44 10.88
N LYS A 107 2.44 -16.64 11.88
CA LYS A 107 2.31 -17.90 12.61
C LYS A 107 1.92 -19.06 11.67
N SER A 108 0.98 -18.83 10.77
CA SER A 108 0.51 -19.86 9.83
C SER A 108 1.58 -20.25 8.81
N LEU A 109 2.30 -19.29 8.27
CA LEU A 109 3.38 -19.54 7.31
C LEU A 109 4.54 -20.31 7.99
N LEU A 110 4.95 -19.92 9.19
CA LEU A 110 5.98 -20.63 9.95
C LEU A 110 5.57 -22.09 10.22
N LYS A 111 4.30 -22.31 10.61
CA LYS A 111 3.77 -23.66 10.81
C LYS A 111 3.80 -24.49 9.54
N LEU A 112 3.36 -23.92 8.43
CA LEU A 112 3.34 -24.60 7.12
C LEU A 112 4.75 -24.92 6.61
N GLU A 113 5.68 -23.98 6.75
CA GLU A 113 7.09 -24.19 6.39
C GLU A 113 7.69 -25.36 7.16
N LYS A 114 7.46 -25.40 8.49
CA LYS A 114 7.91 -26.51 9.34
C LYS A 114 7.28 -27.85 8.94
N MET A 115 5.97 -27.87 8.69
CA MET A 115 5.24 -29.09 8.34
C MET A 115 5.65 -29.67 6.99
N LYS A 116 6.01 -28.82 6.03
CA LYS A 116 6.35 -29.19 4.65
C LYS A 116 7.84 -29.23 4.36
N GLY A 117 8.70 -28.96 5.35
CA GLY A 117 10.15 -28.96 5.20
C GLY A 117 10.70 -27.80 4.36
N PHE A 118 9.96 -26.71 4.24
CA PHE A 118 10.46 -25.52 3.53
C PHE A 118 11.43 -24.71 4.41
N ILE A 119 12.33 -24.00 3.75
CA ILE A 119 13.21 -23.05 4.45
C ILE A 119 12.34 -21.94 5.05
N SER A 120 12.57 -21.61 6.32
CA SER A 120 11.84 -20.54 7.00
C SER A 120 11.96 -19.20 6.27
N GLY A 121 10.84 -18.52 6.07
CA GLY A 121 10.78 -17.24 5.39
C GLY A 121 10.60 -17.31 3.87
N THR A 122 10.49 -18.50 3.28
CA THR A 122 10.32 -18.67 1.82
C THR A 122 8.88 -18.54 1.36
N LEU A 123 7.93 -19.02 2.15
CA LEU A 123 6.52 -18.94 1.79
C LEU A 123 6.01 -17.49 1.86
N GLN A 124 5.22 -17.15 0.88
CA GLN A 124 4.58 -15.84 0.74
C GLN A 124 3.08 -16.00 0.59
N THR A 125 2.35 -15.00 1.05
CA THR A 125 0.89 -14.97 0.94
C THR A 125 0.37 -13.56 0.75
N ALA A 126 -0.92 -13.47 0.44
CA ALA A 126 -1.71 -12.26 0.52
C ALA A 126 -2.98 -12.55 1.32
N LEU A 127 -3.48 -11.53 2.02
CA LEU A 127 -4.74 -11.59 2.75
C LEU A 127 -5.49 -10.27 2.59
N VAL A 128 -6.80 -10.37 2.40
CA VAL A 128 -7.70 -9.21 2.36
C VAL A 128 -8.85 -9.50 3.32
N VAL A 129 -9.10 -8.57 4.23
CA VAL A 129 -10.27 -8.60 5.14
C VAL A 129 -11.24 -7.53 4.67
N VAL A 130 -12.45 -7.95 4.38
CA VAL A 130 -13.51 -7.08 3.84
C VAL A 130 -14.71 -7.10 4.78
N ASN A 131 -15.33 -5.95 4.97
CA ASN A 131 -16.65 -5.86 5.59
C ASN A 131 -17.69 -6.40 4.60
N GLN A 132 -18.39 -7.47 4.97
CA GLN A 132 -19.36 -8.13 4.08
C GLN A 132 -20.57 -7.26 3.70
N HIS A 133 -20.90 -6.27 4.51
CA HIS A 133 -22.07 -5.40 4.26
C HIS A 133 -21.71 -4.16 3.43
N SER A 134 -20.56 -3.54 3.73
CA SER A 134 -20.15 -2.30 3.06
C SER A 134 -19.17 -2.53 1.89
N GLY A 135 -18.50 -3.69 1.82
CA GLY A 135 -17.44 -3.97 0.86
C GLY A 135 -16.11 -3.27 1.17
N GLU A 136 -16.02 -2.57 2.29
CA GLU A 136 -14.82 -1.85 2.70
C GLU A 136 -13.68 -2.80 3.06
N VAL A 137 -12.48 -2.48 2.60
CA VAL A 137 -11.27 -3.23 2.96
C VAL A 137 -10.78 -2.78 4.33
N LEU A 138 -10.89 -3.65 5.33
CA LEU A 138 -10.51 -3.39 6.72
C LEU A 138 -9.04 -3.70 7.01
N ALA A 139 -8.47 -4.71 6.33
CA ALA A 139 -7.07 -5.05 6.41
C ALA A 139 -6.57 -5.62 5.07
N LEU A 140 -5.28 -5.39 4.77
CA LEU A 140 -4.67 -5.90 3.55
C LEU A 140 -3.21 -6.26 3.78
N ILE A 141 -2.85 -7.49 3.48
CA ILE A 141 -1.49 -8.01 3.48
C ILE A 141 -1.13 -8.40 2.05
N GLY A 142 -0.11 -7.79 1.50
CA GLY A 142 0.39 -8.07 0.15
C GLY A 142 1.68 -8.86 0.13
N ASP A 143 2.36 -8.94 1.28
CA ASP A 143 3.62 -9.64 1.46
C ASP A 143 3.78 -10.03 2.93
N ARG A 144 4.44 -11.16 3.20
CA ARG A 144 4.78 -11.58 4.56
C ARG A 144 5.58 -10.50 5.31
N ASN A 145 6.52 -9.87 4.62
CA ASN A 145 7.37 -8.84 5.19
C ASN A 145 6.74 -7.46 5.06
N LYS A 146 6.75 -6.67 6.13
CA LYS A 146 6.29 -5.27 6.15
C LYS A 146 7.29 -4.32 5.42
N LYS A 147 7.90 -4.77 4.31
CA LYS A 147 8.87 -3.96 3.56
C LYS A 147 8.16 -2.97 2.64
N LYS A 148 8.66 -1.74 2.64
CA LYS A 148 8.26 -0.74 1.65
C LYS A 148 8.69 -1.20 0.26
N ASN A 149 7.83 -1.02 -0.74
CA ASN A 149 8.07 -1.42 -2.12
C ASN A 149 8.20 -2.94 -2.35
N ALA A 150 7.71 -3.78 -1.44
CA ALA A 150 7.53 -5.20 -1.73
C ALA A 150 6.42 -5.40 -2.78
N PHE A 151 6.49 -6.50 -3.51
CA PHE A 151 5.45 -6.88 -4.45
C PHE A 151 4.12 -7.11 -3.70
N ASN A 152 3.11 -6.33 -4.03
CA ASN A 152 1.81 -6.41 -3.39
C ASN A 152 0.96 -7.52 -4.02
N ARG A 153 1.08 -8.74 -3.49
CA ARG A 153 0.38 -9.92 -4.03
C ARG A 153 -1.13 -9.80 -3.99
N ALA A 154 -1.66 -9.04 -3.04
CA ALA A 154 -3.11 -8.83 -2.95
C ALA A 154 -3.66 -8.04 -4.15
N LEU A 155 -2.85 -7.13 -4.72
CA LEU A 155 -3.26 -6.24 -5.80
C LEU A 155 -2.69 -6.62 -7.16
N ASP A 156 -1.51 -7.25 -7.20
CA ASP A 156 -0.75 -7.44 -8.43
C ASP A 156 -0.55 -8.91 -8.84
N ALA A 157 -0.76 -9.87 -7.92
CA ALA A 157 -0.58 -11.27 -8.28
C ALA A 157 -1.68 -11.75 -9.22
N LYS A 158 -1.27 -12.33 -10.33
CA LYS A 158 -2.16 -13.01 -11.29
C LYS A 158 -1.98 -14.51 -11.14
N ARG A 159 -3.00 -15.18 -10.66
CA ARG A 159 -3.02 -16.64 -10.42
C ARG A 159 -4.26 -17.25 -11.02
N SER A 160 -4.18 -18.52 -11.43
CA SER A 160 -5.36 -19.29 -11.78
C SER A 160 -6.29 -19.37 -10.57
N ILE A 161 -7.57 -19.07 -10.79
CA ILE A 161 -8.58 -19.08 -9.74
C ILE A 161 -8.91 -20.50 -9.25
N GLY A 162 -8.73 -21.50 -10.13
CA GLY A 162 -9.04 -22.89 -9.81
C GLY A 162 -10.47 -23.05 -9.27
N SER A 163 -10.63 -23.88 -8.26
CA SER A 163 -11.94 -24.14 -7.63
C SER A 163 -12.61 -22.96 -6.95
N LEU A 164 -11.90 -21.86 -6.74
CA LEU A 164 -12.51 -20.63 -6.19
C LEU A 164 -13.56 -19.99 -7.13
N ILE A 165 -13.62 -20.42 -8.40
CA ILE A 165 -14.65 -20.00 -9.32
C ILE A 165 -16.02 -20.67 -9.03
N LYS A 166 -16.03 -21.82 -8.33
CA LYS A 166 -17.26 -22.61 -8.09
C LYS A 166 -18.39 -21.81 -7.42
N PRO A 167 -18.16 -20.98 -6.39
CA PRO A 167 -19.22 -20.15 -5.80
C PRO A 167 -19.90 -19.25 -6.84
N ALA A 168 -19.14 -18.64 -7.75
CA ALA A 168 -19.69 -17.79 -8.81
C ALA A 168 -20.52 -18.61 -9.83
N ILE A 169 -20.04 -19.81 -10.19
CA ILE A 169 -20.78 -20.73 -11.07
C ILE A 169 -22.10 -21.13 -10.41
N TYR A 170 -22.08 -21.58 -9.16
CA TYR A 170 -23.30 -21.98 -8.46
C TYR A 170 -24.27 -20.81 -8.27
N MET A 171 -23.75 -19.63 -7.93
CA MET A 171 -24.60 -18.44 -7.81
C MET A 171 -25.26 -18.07 -9.13
N THR A 172 -24.54 -18.20 -10.26
CA THR A 172 -25.10 -17.96 -11.59
C THR A 172 -26.18 -18.98 -11.94
N ALA A 173 -25.97 -20.25 -11.63
CA ALA A 173 -26.96 -21.30 -11.86
C ALA A 173 -28.22 -21.10 -10.99
N LEU A 174 -28.04 -20.91 -9.68
CA LEU A 174 -29.15 -20.74 -8.73
C LEU A 174 -29.92 -19.42 -8.93
N ASN A 175 -29.35 -18.46 -9.64
CA ASN A 175 -30.06 -17.24 -10.04
C ASN A 175 -31.08 -17.50 -11.19
N ARG A 176 -31.14 -18.75 -11.68
CA ARG A 176 -32.12 -19.25 -12.66
C ARG A 176 -32.97 -20.36 -12.05
N PRO A 177 -33.86 -20.05 -11.11
CA PRO A 177 -34.59 -21.05 -10.30
C PRO A 177 -35.52 -21.94 -11.12
N ALA A 178 -35.90 -21.50 -12.31
CA ALA A 178 -36.69 -22.32 -13.24
C ALA A 178 -35.88 -23.46 -13.91
N GLU A 179 -34.57 -23.30 -14.01
CA GLU A 179 -33.67 -24.26 -14.64
C GLU A 179 -32.86 -25.07 -13.63
N TYR A 180 -32.42 -24.41 -12.54
CA TYR A 180 -31.52 -24.98 -11.54
C TYR A 180 -31.97 -24.69 -10.12
N ASN A 181 -31.83 -25.69 -9.27
CA ASN A 181 -32.01 -25.55 -7.82
C ASN A 181 -30.99 -26.44 -7.09
N VAL A 182 -30.99 -26.40 -5.75
CA VAL A 182 -30.01 -27.16 -4.94
C VAL A 182 -30.14 -28.69 -5.06
N LEU A 183 -31.23 -29.19 -5.63
CA LEU A 183 -31.49 -30.61 -5.87
C LEU A 183 -31.25 -31.00 -7.35
N SER A 184 -30.88 -30.06 -8.22
CA SER A 184 -30.60 -30.36 -9.63
C SER A 184 -29.47 -31.34 -9.74
N SER A 185 -29.70 -32.46 -10.46
CA SER A 185 -28.66 -33.41 -10.75
C SER A 185 -27.74 -32.87 -11.83
N LEU A 186 -26.43 -33.07 -11.64
CA LEU A 186 -25.40 -32.75 -12.61
C LEU A 186 -24.86 -34.05 -13.19
N ASP A 187 -24.65 -34.08 -14.50
CA ASP A 187 -23.99 -35.19 -15.14
C ASP A 187 -22.47 -35.11 -14.82
N ASP A 188 -21.96 -36.14 -14.16
CA ASP A 188 -20.54 -36.31 -13.80
C ASP A 188 -19.85 -37.34 -14.71
N SER A 189 -20.39 -37.56 -15.90
CA SER A 189 -19.74 -38.41 -16.92
C SER A 189 -18.41 -37.81 -17.39
N GLU A 190 -17.59 -38.65 -17.98
CA GLU A 190 -16.28 -38.26 -18.46
C GLU A 190 -16.39 -37.20 -19.58
N LEU A 191 -15.84 -36.01 -19.33
CA LEU A 191 -15.78 -34.94 -20.33
C LEU A 191 -14.49 -35.07 -21.15
N VAL A 192 -14.60 -35.23 -22.44
CA VAL A 192 -13.49 -35.23 -23.39
C VAL A 192 -13.68 -34.08 -24.36
N LEU A 193 -12.80 -33.09 -24.34
CA LEU A 193 -12.83 -31.95 -25.25
C LEU A 193 -11.60 -31.97 -26.16
N GLU A 194 -11.84 -31.85 -27.46
CA GLU A 194 -10.78 -31.64 -28.43
C GLU A 194 -10.37 -30.16 -28.45
N LEU A 195 -9.09 -29.91 -28.25
CA LEU A 195 -8.52 -28.56 -28.27
C LEU A 195 -8.13 -28.20 -29.71
N GLN A 196 -8.04 -26.88 -30.00
CA GLN A 196 -7.66 -26.33 -31.30
C GLN A 196 -6.32 -26.88 -31.89
N ASN A 197 -5.48 -27.43 -31.02
CA ASN A 197 -4.17 -28.02 -31.38
C ASN A 197 -4.25 -29.55 -31.63
N GLY A 198 -5.43 -30.13 -31.73
CA GLY A 198 -5.66 -31.56 -31.90
C GLY A 198 -5.40 -32.44 -30.68
N LYS A 199 -5.15 -31.81 -29.50
CA LYS A 199 -5.01 -32.53 -28.23
C LYS A 199 -6.37 -32.66 -27.54
N PHE A 200 -6.56 -33.78 -26.85
CA PHE A 200 -7.74 -34.01 -26.03
C PHE A 200 -7.49 -33.55 -24.61
N TRP A 201 -8.42 -32.77 -24.07
CA TRP A 201 -8.44 -32.40 -22.65
C TRP A 201 -9.49 -33.24 -21.93
N LYS A 202 -9.04 -33.95 -20.92
CA LYS A 202 -9.82 -34.92 -20.18
C LYS A 202 -9.58 -34.68 -18.69
N PRO A 203 -10.42 -33.84 -18.05
CA PRO A 203 -10.31 -33.59 -16.64
C PRO A 203 -10.73 -34.81 -15.82
N ASN A 204 -9.98 -35.10 -14.75
CA ASN A 204 -10.37 -36.11 -13.78
C ASN A 204 -10.91 -35.42 -12.52
N ASN A 205 -11.92 -36.02 -11.89
CA ASN A 205 -12.38 -35.67 -10.58
C ASN A 205 -11.36 -36.12 -9.51
N TYR A 206 -11.23 -35.35 -8.44
CA TYR A 206 -10.38 -35.68 -7.30
C TYR A 206 -11.09 -36.61 -6.35
#